data_e6997613204b19c7df120e2a70816e96
#
_entry.id   e6997613204b19c7df120e2a70816e96
#
_cell.length_a   1.000
_cell.length_b   1.000
_cell.length_c   1.000
_cell.angle_alpha   90.00
_cell.angle_beta   90.00
_cell.angle_gamma   90.00
#
_symmetry.space_group_name_H-M   'P 1'
#
loop_
_entity.id
_entity.type
_entity.pdbx_description
1 polymer ?
#
loop_
_entity_poly.entity_id
_entity_poly.type
_entity_poly.pdbx_seq_one_letter_code
_entity_poly.pdbx_strand_id
1 'polypeptide(L)'
;AAACQPKLLAEHDHTLFEYAGASGGYIDRYGYPFCRGRLFESVEKDEGQYDDVCEVMWATGACLMIRRTDYWRVDGLDGRFFAHNEEIDLCWRLCNLGRKIYCVPQSHVFHVGGGTLPKGNPMKTFLNFRNNLTMLYKNLPESELRHVMRVRCLLDYVAAFKSLIIDRNIGEFKAVLRGRRAFKAWRHQFDSDRLAIQNLRVNQTDPMRKPYSLLWQYYAHGIHTYKKLKNEQ
;
A
#
# COMPACT_ATOMS: atom_id res chain seq x y z
N ALA A 1 -2.42 -13.17 -15.88
CA ALA A 1 -2.76 -12.40 -14.70
C ALA A 1 -3.10 -13.32 -13.53
N ALA A 2 -2.58 -13.03 -12.34
CA ALA A 2 -2.98 -13.71 -11.12
C ALA A 2 -4.18 -13.02 -10.47
N ALA A 3 -4.17 -11.68 -10.48
CA ALA A 3 -5.23 -10.86 -9.92
C ALA A 3 -5.50 -9.63 -10.79
N CYS A 4 -6.65 -9.03 -10.60
CA CYS A 4 -6.99 -7.75 -11.19
C CYS A 4 -7.99 -6.99 -10.31
N GLN A 5 -8.10 -5.67 -10.57
CA GLN A 5 -9.13 -4.80 -10.04
C GLN A 5 -9.75 -3.96 -11.16
N PRO A 6 -10.99 -3.50 -11.01
CA PRO A 6 -11.56 -2.46 -11.86
C PRO A 6 -11.01 -1.08 -11.50
N LYS A 7 -11.43 -0.04 -12.20
CA LYS A 7 -11.35 1.36 -11.75
C LYS A 7 -12.32 1.57 -10.60
N LEU A 8 -11.89 2.23 -9.52
CA LEU A 8 -12.75 2.59 -8.39
C LEU A 8 -13.00 4.09 -8.39
N LEU A 9 -14.28 4.45 -8.39
CA LEU A 9 -14.78 5.82 -8.28
C LEU A 9 -15.48 6.01 -6.93
N ALA A 10 -15.49 7.23 -6.44
CA ALA A 10 -16.14 7.55 -5.18
C ALA A 10 -17.66 7.52 -5.34
N GLU A 11 -18.38 6.84 -4.44
CA GLU A 11 -19.85 6.75 -4.48
C GLU A 11 -20.53 8.12 -4.30
N HIS A 12 -19.95 9.00 -3.47
CA HIS A 12 -20.50 10.32 -3.19
C HIS A 12 -20.20 11.37 -4.28
N ASP A 13 -19.20 11.10 -5.16
CA ASP A 13 -18.86 11.94 -6.30
C ASP A 13 -18.22 11.08 -7.38
N HIS A 14 -19.02 10.66 -8.36
CA HIS A 14 -18.60 9.79 -9.46
C HIS A 14 -17.54 10.42 -10.39
N THR A 15 -17.21 11.69 -10.22
CA THR A 15 -16.14 12.36 -10.97
C THR A 15 -14.78 12.22 -10.32
N LEU A 16 -14.70 11.68 -9.09
CA LEU A 16 -13.48 11.49 -8.35
C LEU A 16 -13.08 10.02 -8.31
N PHE A 17 -11.77 9.76 -8.35
CA PHE A 17 -11.27 8.44 -8.00
C PHE A 17 -11.58 8.12 -6.54
N GLU A 18 -11.76 6.85 -6.23
CA GLU A 18 -11.94 6.39 -4.85
C GLU A 18 -10.57 6.29 -4.15
N TYR A 19 -10.52 6.68 -2.88
CA TYR A 19 -9.30 6.74 -2.07
C TYR A 19 -8.59 5.36 -1.95
N ALA A 20 -9.36 4.29 -1.78
CA ALA A 20 -8.84 2.96 -1.48
C ALA A 20 -8.61 2.12 -2.74
N GLY A 21 -7.79 2.59 -3.68
CA GLY A 21 -7.40 1.79 -4.84
C GLY A 21 -7.46 2.50 -6.18
N ALA A 22 -8.31 3.51 -6.33
CA ALA A 22 -8.41 4.35 -7.53
C ALA A 22 -8.27 3.52 -8.84
N SER A 23 -7.27 3.80 -9.69
CA SER A 23 -7.00 3.05 -10.91
C SER A 23 -5.76 2.14 -10.80
N GLY A 24 -5.61 1.42 -9.66
CA GLY A 24 -4.52 0.48 -9.40
C GLY A 24 -3.38 1.05 -8.57
N GLY A 25 -2.72 0.19 -7.80
CA GLY A 25 -1.78 0.57 -6.78
C GLY A 25 -0.32 0.23 -7.04
N TYR A 26 0.55 1.05 -6.47
CA TYR A 26 2.00 0.89 -6.42
C TYR A 26 2.52 1.11 -5.00
N ILE A 27 3.79 0.79 -4.77
CA ILE A 27 4.50 1.06 -3.52
C ILE A 27 5.80 1.79 -3.89
N ASP A 28 6.17 2.80 -3.11
CA ASP A 28 7.45 3.48 -3.25
C ASP A 28 8.61 2.66 -2.65
N ARG A 29 9.84 3.13 -2.79
CA ARG A 29 11.04 2.45 -2.27
C ARG A 29 11.01 2.20 -0.76
N TYR A 30 10.24 2.98 -0.01
CA TYR A 30 10.12 2.87 1.46
C TYR A 30 8.81 2.20 1.91
N GLY A 31 8.01 1.69 0.97
CA GLY A 31 6.80 0.93 1.29
C GLY A 31 5.55 1.77 1.52
N TYR A 32 5.52 3.01 1.07
CA TYR A 32 4.31 3.83 1.10
C TYR A 32 3.43 3.50 -0.10
N PRO A 33 2.19 3.01 0.13
CA PRO A 33 1.28 2.68 -0.95
C PRO A 33 0.63 3.94 -1.54
N PHE A 34 0.48 3.95 -2.85
CA PHE A 34 -0.21 5.00 -3.61
C PHE A 34 -0.89 4.40 -4.84
N CYS A 35 -1.73 5.18 -5.50
CA CYS A 35 -2.51 4.70 -6.64
C CYS A 35 -2.41 5.67 -7.84
N ARG A 36 -2.70 5.14 -9.01
CA ARG A 36 -3.04 5.97 -10.17
C ARG A 36 -4.36 6.67 -9.85
N GLY A 37 -4.32 8.01 -9.68
CA GLY A 37 -5.46 8.82 -9.26
C GLY A 37 -5.45 9.22 -7.78
N ARG A 38 -4.46 8.75 -6.96
CA ARG A 38 -4.35 9.16 -5.55
C ARG A 38 -2.92 9.12 -5.02
N LEU A 39 -2.43 10.23 -4.49
CA LEU A 39 -1.19 10.33 -3.72
C LEU A 39 -1.50 10.85 -2.31
N PHE A 40 -1.26 10.05 -1.27
CA PHE A 40 -1.67 10.35 0.11
C PHE A 40 -3.14 10.81 0.19
N GLU A 41 -3.37 12.07 0.61
CA GLU A 41 -4.71 12.65 0.75
C GLU A 41 -5.23 13.30 -0.55
N SER A 42 -4.37 13.47 -1.55
CA SER A 42 -4.74 14.09 -2.83
C SER A 42 -5.36 13.06 -3.76
N VAL A 43 -6.64 13.24 -4.05
CA VAL A 43 -7.42 12.42 -4.99
C VAL A 43 -7.64 13.23 -6.27
N GLU A 44 -7.45 12.60 -7.41
CA GLU A 44 -7.63 13.21 -8.72
C GLU A 44 -9.08 13.06 -9.22
N LYS A 45 -9.50 13.94 -10.12
CA LYS A 45 -10.70 13.73 -10.92
C LYS A 45 -10.42 12.69 -11.99
N ASP A 46 -11.42 11.86 -12.31
CA ASP A 46 -11.37 10.97 -13.46
C ASP A 46 -11.75 11.72 -14.73
N GLU A 47 -10.76 11.98 -15.54
CA GLU A 47 -10.88 12.60 -16.87
C GLU A 47 -10.55 11.58 -17.99
N GLY A 48 -10.59 10.28 -17.69
CA GLY A 48 -10.19 9.21 -18.61
C GLY A 48 -8.67 9.02 -18.71
N GLN A 49 -7.87 9.74 -17.91
CA GLN A 49 -6.41 9.72 -17.99
C GLN A 49 -5.77 8.38 -17.61
N TYR A 50 -6.53 7.46 -17.03
CA TYR A 50 -6.07 6.12 -16.60
C TYR A 50 -6.99 5.01 -17.10
N ASP A 51 -7.49 5.11 -18.32
CA ASP A 51 -8.39 4.14 -18.97
C ASP A 51 -7.63 3.02 -19.71
N ASP A 52 -6.30 3.02 -19.64
CA ASP A 52 -5.47 1.94 -20.15
C ASP A 52 -5.39 0.77 -19.17
N VAL A 53 -5.48 -0.45 -19.71
CA VAL A 53 -5.15 -1.66 -18.94
C VAL A 53 -3.66 -1.63 -18.62
N CYS A 54 -3.31 -1.71 -17.35
CA CYS A 54 -1.90 -1.66 -16.95
C CYS A 54 -1.56 -2.65 -15.84
N GLU A 55 -0.30 -3.06 -15.82
CA GLU A 55 0.26 -3.83 -14.72
C GLU A 55 0.44 -2.93 -13.50
N VAL A 56 0.01 -3.42 -12.34
CA VAL A 56 0.08 -2.72 -11.05
C VAL A 56 0.72 -3.62 -10.00
N MET A 57 1.21 -3.06 -8.91
CA MET A 57 1.82 -3.85 -7.85
C MET A 57 0.77 -4.46 -6.92
N TRP A 58 -0.33 -3.76 -6.69
CA TRP A 58 -1.41 -4.26 -5.85
C TRP A 58 -2.79 -3.83 -6.35
N ALA A 59 -3.76 -4.66 -6.07
CA ALA A 59 -5.18 -4.44 -6.29
C ALA A 59 -5.87 -4.30 -4.94
N THR A 60 -6.86 -3.41 -4.87
CA THR A 60 -7.57 -3.08 -3.63
C THR A 60 -8.49 -4.19 -3.14
N GLY A 61 -8.53 -4.42 -1.84
CA GLY A 61 -9.49 -5.31 -1.20
C GLY A 61 -10.96 -4.92 -1.38
N ALA A 62 -11.25 -3.67 -1.79
CA ALA A 62 -12.61 -3.22 -2.07
C ALA A 62 -13.23 -3.93 -3.30
N CYS A 63 -12.39 -4.29 -4.31
CA CYS A 63 -12.83 -5.06 -5.47
C CYS A 63 -11.66 -5.81 -6.11
N LEU A 64 -11.23 -6.88 -5.48
CA LEU A 64 -10.15 -7.76 -5.93
C LEU A 64 -10.72 -9.02 -6.56
N MET A 65 -10.37 -9.28 -7.82
CA MET A 65 -10.56 -10.58 -8.46
C MET A 65 -9.21 -11.31 -8.52
N ILE A 66 -9.15 -12.56 -8.07
CA ILE A 66 -7.92 -13.35 -8.01
C ILE A 66 -8.18 -14.80 -8.47
N ARG A 67 -7.22 -15.39 -9.16
CA ARG A 67 -7.24 -16.82 -9.47
C ARG A 67 -7.17 -17.63 -8.19
N ARG A 68 -8.09 -18.57 -8.02
CA ARG A 68 -8.14 -19.46 -6.86
C ARG A 68 -6.80 -20.19 -6.62
N THR A 69 -6.19 -20.69 -7.69
CA THR A 69 -4.88 -21.40 -7.60
C THR A 69 -3.74 -20.49 -7.14
N ASP A 70 -3.71 -19.24 -7.60
CA ASP A 70 -2.71 -18.25 -7.18
C ASP A 70 -2.96 -17.78 -5.74
N TYR A 71 -4.23 -17.63 -5.34
CA TYR A 71 -4.61 -17.27 -3.97
C TYR A 71 -4.07 -18.29 -2.95
N TRP A 72 -4.35 -19.58 -3.19
CA TRP A 72 -3.90 -20.65 -2.29
C TRP A 72 -2.40 -20.91 -2.37
N ARG A 73 -1.76 -20.60 -3.50
CA ARG A 73 -0.31 -20.75 -3.65
C ARG A 73 0.48 -19.82 -2.72
N VAL A 74 -0.11 -18.74 -2.30
CA VAL A 74 0.49 -17.76 -1.37
C VAL A 74 -0.25 -17.71 -0.02
N ASP A 75 -0.98 -18.77 0.34
CA ASP A 75 -1.72 -18.93 1.59
C ASP A 75 -2.78 -17.84 1.85
N GLY A 76 -3.32 -17.23 0.77
CA GLY A 76 -4.41 -16.26 0.86
C GLY A 76 -4.08 -14.98 1.64
N LEU A 77 -5.13 -14.35 2.19
CA LEU A 77 -4.99 -13.19 3.07
C LEU A 77 -4.48 -13.62 4.45
N ASP A 78 -3.51 -12.89 4.99
CA ASP A 78 -2.99 -13.14 6.32
C ASP A 78 -3.90 -12.52 7.39
N GLY A 79 -4.74 -13.31 8.03
CA GLY A 79 -5.73 -12.86 9.02
C GLY A 79 -5.13 -12.13 10.24
N ARG A 80 -3.83 -12.25 10.50
CA ARG A 80 -3.15 -11.52 11.58
C ARG A 80 -3.13 -10.01 11.34
N PHE A 81 -3.25 -9.56 10.10
CA PHE A 81 -3.37 -8.13 9.77
C PHE A 81 -4.67 -7.53 10.31
N PHE A 82 -5.75 -8.29 10.37
CA PHE A 82 -7.09 -7.86 10.75
C PHE A 82 -7.73 -6.92 9.70
N ALA A 83 -7.13 -5.77 9.45
CA ALA A 83 -7.54 -4.80 8.43
C ALA A 83 -6.35 -3.91 8.04
N HIS A 84 -6.33 -3.43 6.80
CA HIS A 84 -5.33 -2.60 6.14
C HIS A 84 -3.99 -3.29 5.85
N ASN A 85 -3.56 -3.18 4.61
CA ASN A 85 -2.36 -3.76 4.00
C ASN A 85 -2.38 -5.30 3.81
N GLU A 86 -3.43 -6.02 4.21
CA GLU A 86 -3.54 -7.46 3.99
C GLU A 86 -3.61 -7.83 2.51
N GLU A 87 -4.36 -7.04 1.73
CA GLU A 87 -4.48 -7.19 0.29
C GLU A 87 -3.19 -6.78 -0.44
N ILE A 88 -2.50 -5.76 0.07
CA ILE A 88 -1.23 -5.32 -0.48
C ILE A 88 -0.14 -6.38 -0.20
N ASP A 89 -0.12 -6.97 0.99
CA ASP A 89 0.76 -8.08 1.35
C ASP A 89 0.52 -9.30 0.44
N LEU A 90 -0.75 -9.67 0.23
CA LEU A 90 -1.13 -10.74 -0.68
C LEU A 90 -0.61 -10.48 -2.10
N CYS A 91 -0.86 -9.30 -2.62
CA CYS A 91 -0.41 -8.88 -3.95
C CYS A 91 1.13 -8.89 -4.05
N TRP A 92 1.83 -8.44 -3.03
CA TRP A 92 3.29 -8.44 -3.04
C TRP A 92 3.87 -9.87 -3.03
N ARG A 93 3.26 -10.78 -2.25
CA ARG A 93 3.64 -12.20 -2.30
C ARG A 93 3.45 -12.80 -3.70
N LEU A 94 2.36 -12.45 -4.40
CA LEU A 94 2.17 -12.85 -5.80
C LEU A 94 3.26 -12.28 -6.72
N CYS A 95 3.58 -10.99 -6.60
CA CYS A 95 4.65 -10.34 -7.37
C CYS A 95 6.01 -11.01 -7.11
N ASN A 96 6.30 -11.41 -5.86
CA ASN A 96 7.51 -12.15 -5.50
C ASN A 96 7.62 -13.50 -6.24
N LEU A 97 6.50 -14.12 -6.58
CA LEU A 97 6.41 -15.33 -7.42
C LEU A 97 6.42 -15.04 -8.93
N GLY A 98 6.70 -13.80 -9.34
CA GLY A 98 6.65 -13.39 -10.75
C GLY A 98 5.23 -13.33 -11.33
N ARG A 99 4.19 -13.35 -10.47
CA ARG A 99 2.80 -13.24 -10.92
C ARG A 99 2.44 -11.78 -11.17
N LYS A 100 1.59 -11.55 -12.18
CA LYS A 100 1.20 -10.21 -12.61
C LYS A 100 -0.19 -9.85 -12.14
N ILE A 101 -0.37 -8.59 -11.75
CA ILE A 101 -1.63 -8.00 -11.29
C ILE A 101 -1.98 -6.86 -12.24
N TYR A 102 -3.26 -6.68 -12.56
CA TYR A 102 -3.69 -5.67 -13.53
C TYR A 102 -4.81 -4.80 -12.97
N CYS A 103 -4.80 -3.53 -13.37
CA CYS A 103 -5.97 -2.68 -13.37
C CYS A 103 -6.65 -2.75 -14.73
N VAL A 104 -7.98 -2.99 -14.74
CA VAL A 104 -8.82 -3.14 -15.94
C VAL A 104 -9.92 -2.06 -15.89
N PRO A 105 -9.63 -0.82 -16.34
CA PRO A 105 -10.52 0.34 -16.16
C PRO A 105 -11.81 0.27 -17.01
N GLN A 106 -11.89 -0.62 -17.99
CA GLN A 106 -13.13 -0.89 -18.75
C GLN A 106 -14.26 -1.39 -17.86
N SER A 107 -13.92 -1.98 -16.71
CA SER A 107 -14.82 -2.21 -15.61
C SER A 107 -14.60 -1.15 -14.54
N HIS A 108 -15.66 -0.56 -14.01
CA HIS A 108 -15.56 0.38 -12.89
C HIS A 108 -16.62 0.07 -11.83
N VAL A 109 -16.31 0.43 -10.59
CA VAL A 109 -17.23 0.29 -9.46
C VAL A 109 -17.23 1.57 -8.63
N PHE A 110 -18.36 1.85 -8.01
CA PHE A 110 -18.50 2.93 -7.03
C PHE A 110 -18.33 2.36 -5.64
N HIS A 111 -17.54 3.03 -4.80
CA HIS A 111 -17.22 2.55 -3.47
C HIS A 111 -17.41 3.65 -2.43
N VAL A 112 -18.10 3.34 -1.34
CA VAL A 112 -18.44 4.31 -0.28
C VAL A 112 -17.22 4.78 0.49
N GLY A 113 -16.21 3.92 0.64
CA GLY A 113 -15.01 4.21 1.43
C GLY A 113 -15.27 4.30 2.94
N GLY A 114 -14.26 3.97 3.75
CA GLY A 114 -14.30 4.20 5.20
C GLY A 114 -15.28 3.34 6.02
N GLY A 115 -15.94 2.34 5.42
CA GLY A 115 -16.98 1.55 6.08
C GLY A 115 -16.51 0.76 7.30
N THR A 116 -15.26 0.31 7.35
CA THR A 116 -14.73 -0.47 8.47
C THR A 116 -14.17 0.43 9.57
N LEU A 117 -13.35 1.41 9.21
CA LEU A 117 -12.72 2.36 10.15
C LEU A 117 -12.73 3.76 9.53
N PRO A 118 -13.46 4.72 10.09
CA PRO A 118 -13.54 6.07 9.57
C PRO A 118 -12.19 6.79 9.62
N LYS A 119 -12.04 7.82 8.78
CA LYS A 119 -10.87 8.69 8.76
C LYS A 119 -10.68 9.36 10.11
N GLY A 120 -9.43 9.45 10.59
CA GLY A 120 -9.10 10.04 11.90
C GLY A 120 -9.27 9.09 13.10
N ASN A 121 -9.64 7.83 12.89
CA ASN A 121 -9.65 6.84 13.95
C ASN A 121 -8.22 6.38 14.30
N PRO A 122 -7.73 6.57 15.55
CA PRO A 122 -6.39 6.17 15.95
C PRO A 122 -6.10 4.67 15.79
N MET A 123 -7.14 3.82 15.80
CA MET A 123 -6.98 2.39 15.52
C MET A 123 -6.58 2.16 14.05
N LYS A 124 -7.14 2.93 13.11
CA LYS A 124 -6.75 2.88 11.69
C LYS A 124 -5.27 3.22 11.51
N THR A 125 -4.80 4.28 12.14
CA THR A 125 -3.40 4.69 12.12
C THR A 125 -2.50 3.63 12.75
N PHE A 126 -2.89 3.10 13.92
CA PHE A 126 -2.17 2.00 14.56
C PHE A 126 -2.00 0.80 13.62
N LEU A 127 -3.09 0.34 13.00
CA LEU A 127 -3.07 -0.79 12.08
C LEU A 127 -2.20 -0.49 10.84
N ASN A 128 -2.35 0.68 10.25
CA ASN A 128 -1.56 1.07 9.08
C ASN A 128 -0.06 1.02 9.37
N PHE A 129 0.41 1.58 10.49
CA PHE A 129 1.84 1.55 10.81
C PHE A 129 2.34 0.14 11.17
N ARG A 130 1.60 -0.60 12.01
CA ARG A 130 1.97 -1.97 12.39
C ARG A 130 2.01 -2.89 11.18
N ASN A 131 0.95 -2.89 10.39
CA ASN A 131 0.76 -3.81 9.27
C ASN A 131 1.69 -3.47 8.09
N ASN A 132 1.89 -2.18 7.78
CA ASN A 132 2.82 -1.78 6.74
C ASN A 132 4.26 -2.19 7.07
N LEU A 133 4.72 -2.01 8.31
CA LEU A 133 6.03 -2.50 8.74
C LEU A 133 6.13 -4.03 8.69
N THR A 134 5.05 -4.74 9.01
CA THR A 134 4.99 -6.21 8.92
C THR A 134 5.05 -6.67 7.46
N MET A 135 4.30 -6.03 6.57
CA MET A 135 4.33 -6.28 5.14
C MET A 135 5.74 -6.06 4.56
N LEU A 136 6.40 -4.96 4.92
CA LEU A 136 7.80 -4.71 4.56
C LEU A 136 8.74 -5.82 5.06
N TYR A 137 8.60 -6.20 6.31
CA TYR A 137 9.40 -7.26 6.91
C TYR A 137 9.24 -8.59 6.19
N LYS A 138 8.01 -9.00 5.86
CA LYS A 138 7.72 -10.23 5.13
C LYS A 138 8.29 -10.23 3.71
N ASN A 139 8.11 -9.12 2.98
CA ASN A 139 8.24 -9.10 1.53
C ASN A 139 9.53 -8.50 0.98
N LEU A 140 10.22 -7.59 1.69
CA LEU A 140 11.45 -6.98 1.18
C LEU A 140 12.58 -7.99 0.98
N PRO A 141 13.37 -7.85 -0.11
CA PRO A 141 14.61 -8.61 -0.27
C PRO A 141 15.54 -8.40 0.92
N GLU A 142 16.35 -9.42 1.27
CA GLU A 142 17.28 -9.34 2.39
C GLU A 142 18.29 -8.18 2.24
N SER A 143 18.76 -7.94 1.03
CA SER A 143 19.69 -6.86 0.70
C SER A 143 19.16 -5.46 1.03
N GLU A 144 17.84 -5.27 1.00
CA GLU A 144 17.19 -3.96 1.19
C GLU A 144 16.58 -3.79 2.59
N LEU A 145 16.18 -4.88 3.23
CA LEU A 145 15.41 -4.88 4.48
C LEU A 145 16.01 -3.94 5.54
N ARG A 146 17.30 -4.10 5.84
CA ARG A 146 17.95 -3.34 6.89
C ARG A 146 17.96 -1.84 6.61
N HIS A 147 18.24 -1.46 5.36
CA HIS A 147 18.24 -0.05 4.96
C HIS A 147 16.84 0.55 5.03
N VAL A 148 15.87 -0.08 4.38
CA VAL A 148 14.48 0.42 4.34
C VAL A 148 13.91 0.54 5.75
N MET A 149 14.10 -0.46 6.62
CA MET A 149 13.58 -0.42 7.99
C MET A 149 14.21 0.67 8.86
N ARG A 150 15.48 1.03 8.62
CA ARG A 150 16.14 2.17 9.30
C ARG A 150 15.55 3.51 8.85
N VAL A 151 15.40 3.70 7.54
CA VAL A 151 14.78 4.92 6.98
C VAL A 151 13.33 5.05 7.45
N ARG A 152 12.55 3.97 7.41
CA ARG A 152 11.18 3.95 7.94
C ARG A 152 11.13 4.28 9.42
N CYS A 153 12.13 3.84 10.19
CA CYS A 153 12.19 4.22 11.61
C CYS A 153 12.22 5.74 11.77
N LEU A 154 13.06 6.43 11.03
CA LEU A 154 13.15 7.89 11.05
C LEU A 154 11.85 8.54 10.56
N LEU A 155 11.37 8.14 9.38
CA LEU A 155 10.17 8.72 8.76
C LEU A 155 8.91 8.54 9.60
N ASP A 156 8.75 7.39 10.25
CA ASP A 156 7.59 7.14 11.11
C ASP A 156 7.61 8.01 12.37
N TYR A 157 8.80 8.28 12.94
CA TYR A 157 8.90 9.24 14.06
C TYR A 157 8.66 10.68 13.59
N VAL A 158 9.13 11.08 12.41
CA VAL A 158 8.80 12.38 11.81
C VAL A 158 7.28 12.53 11.65
N ALA A 159 6.61 11.49 11.13
CA ALA A 159 5.15 11.49 11.01
C ALA A 159 4.44 11.59 12.38
N ALA A 160 4.94 10.87 13.39
CA ALA A 160 4.41 10.97 14.76
C ALA A 160 4.54 12.40 15.32
N PHE A 161 5.72 13.00 15.23
CA PHE A 161 5.94 14.37 15.72
C PHE A 161 5.16 15.42 14.93
N LYS A 162 5.00 15.23 13.60
CA LYS A 162 4.10 16.08 12.81
C LYS A 162 2.68 16.04 13.37
N SER A 163 2.16 14.84 13.63
CA SER A 163 0.80 14.69 14.21
C SER A 163 0.68 15.37 15.57
N LEU A 164 1.72 15.34 16.39
CA LEU A 164 1.71 15.98 17.71
C LEU A 164 1.81 17.51 17.64
N ILE A 165 2.75 18.02 16.85
CA ILE A 165 3.13 19.45 16.86
C ILE A 165 2.26 20.26 15.90
N ILE A 166 2.10 19.75 14.66
CA ILE A 166 1.40 20.46 13.59
C ILE A 166 -0.11 20.18 13.67
N ASP A 167 -0.49 18.91 13.67
CA ASP A 167 -1.89 18.51 13.65
C ASP A 167 -2.54 18.56 15.05
N ARG A 168 -1.74 18.76 16.12
CA ARG A 168 -2.17 18.78 17.54
C ARG A 168 -2.99 17.56 17.94
N ASN A 169 -2.68 16.41 17.33
CA ASN A 169 -3.42 15.16 17.51
C ASN A 169 -2.59 14.14 18.30
N ILE A 170 -2.76 14.15 19.63
CA ILE A 170 -2.10 13.22 20.55
C ILE A 170 -2.52 11.77 20.30
N GLY A 171 -3.76 11.54 19.84
CA GLY A 171 -4.28 10.22 19.51
C GLY A 171 -3.48 9.55 18.36
N GLU A 172 -3.29 10.29 17.29
CA GLU A 172 -2.49 9.85 16.13
C GLU A 172 -1.02 9.65 16.52
N PHE A 173 -0.41 10.58 17.25
CA PHE A 173 0.96 10.42 17.77
C PHE A 173 1.12 9.10 18.53
N LYS A 174 0.23 8.85 19.52
CA LYS A 174 0.27 7.61 20.31
C LYS A 174 0.02 6.37 19.43
N ALA A 175 -0.85 6.46 18.43
CA ALA A 175 -1.16 5.36 17.53
C ALA A 175 0.05 4.94 16.70
N VAL A 176 0.82 5.88 16.16
CA VAL A 176 2.07 5.60 15.45
C VAL A 176 3.08 4.89 16.34
N LEU A 177 3.33 5.42 17.55
CA LEU A 177 4.27 4.80 18.50
C LEU A 177 3.84 3.40 18.92
N ARG A 178 2.54 3.20 19.18
CA ARG A 178 1.97 1.88 19.51
C ARG A 178 2.11 0.90 18.34
N GLY A 179 1.85 1.35 17.10
CA GLY A 179 2.00 0.53 15.89
C GLY A 179 3.44 0.03 15.72
N ARG A 180 4.42 0.91 15.87
CA ARG A 180 5.84 0.54 15.82
C ARG A 180 6.24 -0.42 16.94
N ARG A 181 5.78 -0.15 18.17
CA ARG A 181 6.06 -1.03 19.32
C ARG A 181 5.45 -2.41 19.12
N ALA A 182 4.20 -2.47 18.65
CA ALA A 182 3.52 -3.73 18.36
C ALA A 182 4.23 -4.51 17.26
N PHE A 183 4.63 -3.86 16.16
CA PHE A 183 5.45 -4.50 15.12
C PHE A 183 6.73 -5.12 15.72
N LYS A 184 7.49 -4.36 16.54
CA LYS A 184 8.71 -4.85 17.15
C LYS A 184 8.47 -6.08 18.03
N ALA A 185 7.33 -6.13 18.75
CA ALA A 185 6.98 -7.22 19.64
C ALA A 185 6.56 -8.50 18.91
N TRP A 186 5.88 -8.37 17.77
CA TRP A 186 5.31 -9.53 17.09
C TRP A 186 6.04 -9.98 15.81
N ARG A 187 7.00 -9.20 15.29
CA ARG A 187 7.64 -9.47 13.99
C ARG A 187 8.20 -10.88 13.83
N HIS A 188 8.72 -11.47 14.93
CA HIS A 188 9.30 -12.80 14.90
C HIS A 188 8.29 -13.93 14.63
N GLN A 189 6.99 -13.65 14.79
CA GLN A 189 5.92 -14.57 14.38
C GLN A 189 5.84 -14.74 12.85
N PHE A 190 6.52 -13.89 12.10
CA PHE A 190 6.54 -13.88 10.63
C PHE A 190 7.89 -14.35 10.06
N ASP A 191 8.81 -14.85 10.88
CA ASP A 191 10.15 -15.27 10.41
C ASP A 191 10.03 -16.44 9.43
N SER A 192 9.16 -17.42 9.72
CA SER A 192 8.87 -18.56 8.83
C SER A 192 8.21 -18.11 7.52
N ASP A 193 7.24 -17.18 7.59
CA ASP A 193 6.60 -16.65 6.39
C ASP A 193 7.61 -15.92 5.51
N ARG A 194 8.45 -15.07 6.12
CA ARG A 194 9.52 -14.38 5.43
C ARG A 194 10.45 -15.36 4.73
N LEU A 195 10.91 -16.39 5.44
CA LEU A 195 11.81 -17.41 4.86
C LEU A 195 11.16 -18.08 3.65
N ALA A 196 9.90 -18.50 3.77
CA ALA A 196 9.15 -19.11 2.68
C ALA A 196 9.02 -18.16 1.47
N ILE A 197 8.65 -16.87 1.70
CA ILE A 197 8.54 -15.86 0.65
C ILE A 197 9.87 -15.63 -0.05
N GLN A 198 10.98 -15.50 0.70
CA GLN A 198 12.30 -15.26 0.11
C GLN A 198 12.79 -16.47 -0.72
N ASN A 199 12.51 -17.69 -0.29
CA ASN A 199 12.85 -18.91 -1.02
C ASN A 199 12.05 -19.07 -2.33
N LEU A 200 10.83 -18.54 -2.37
CA LEU A 200 9.95 -18.57 -3.54
C LEU A 200 10.15 -17.38 -4.48
N ARG A 201 10.90 -16.36 -4.07
CA ARG A 201 11.14 -15.15 -4.84
C ARG A 201 11.87 -15.45 -6.15
N VAL A 202 11.29 -15.00 -7.26
CA VAL A 202 11.89 -15.21 -8.60
C VAL A 202 12.79 -14.06 -9.04
N ASN A 203 12.58 -12.84 -8.49
CA ASN A 203 13.34 -11.65 -8.85
C ASN A 203 14.14 -11.13 -7.66
N GLN A 204 15.39 -10.71 -7.90
CA GLN A 204 16.25 -10.09 -6.87
C GLN A 204 15.69 -8.74 -6.38
N THR A 205 14.98 -8.04 -7.23
CA THR A 205 14.33 -6.76 -6.95
C THR A 205 12.83 -6.85 -7.24
N ASP A 206 12.05 -5.94 -6.70
CA ASP A 206 10.61 -5.85 -6.96
C ASP A 206 10.36 -4.92 -8.17
N PRO A 207 10.13 -5.46 -9.38
CA PRO A 207 10.10 -4.66 -10.61
C PRO A 207 8.96 -3.63 -10.63
N MET A 208 7.89 -3.86 -9.85
CA MET A 208 6.75 -2.95 -9.77
C MET A 208 6.84 -1.95 -8.61
N ARG A 209 7.80 -2.12 -7.69
CA ARG A 209 8.08 -1.16 -6.62
C ARG A 209 8.84 0.03 -7.21
N LYS A 210 8.37 1.24 -6.93
CA LYS A 210 8.93 2.45 -7.52
C LYS A 210 10.23 2.86 -6.80
N PRO A 211 11.28 3.28 -7.53
CA PRO A 211 12.62 3.52 -6.98
C PRO A 211 12.77 4.85 -6.25
N TYR A 212 11.76 5.67 -6.19
CA TYR A 212 11.77 6.99 -5.54
C TYR A 212 11.08 6.98 -4.16
N SER A 213 11.24 8.08 -3.42
CA SER A 213 10.50 8.36 -2.19
C SER A 213 9.25 9.17 -2.50
N LEU A 214 8.07 8.59 -2.27
CA LEU A 214 6.80 9.30 -2.46
C LEU A 214 6.67 10.51 -1.53
N LEU A 215 7.14 10.39 -0.27
CA LEU A 215 7.15 11.50 0.68
C LEU A 215 7.98 12.68 0.16
N TRP A 216 9.14 12.42 -0.43
CA TRP A 216 9.99 13.47 -1.00
C TRP A 216 9.31 14.15 -2.18
N GLN A 217 8.75 13.38 -3.10
CA GLN A 217 8.01 13.92 -4.25
C GLN A 217 6.82 14.78 -3.82
N TYR A 218 6.05 14.28 -2.85
CA TYR A 218 4.83 14.95 -2.42
C TYR A 218 5.10 16.23 -1.61
N TYR A 219 5.98 16.17 -0.60
CA TYR A 219 6.20 17.28 0.34
C TYR A 219 7.31 18.24 -0.07
N ALA A 220 8.39 17.76 -0.70
CA ALA A 220 9.51 18.61 -1.10
C ALA A 220 9.35 19.18 -2.53
N HIS A 221 8.81 18.39 -3.46
CA HIS A 221 8.62 18.81 -4.86
C HIS A 221 7.19 19.28 -5.16
N GLY A 222 6.24 19.15 -4.22
CA GLY A 222 4.85 19.59 -4.42
C GLY A 222 4.09 18.76 -5.46
N ILE A 223 4.46 17.49 -5.68
CA ILE A 223 3.81 16.61 -6.64
C ILE A 223 2.62 15.93 -5.98
N HIS A 224 1.42 16.40 -6.28
CA HIS A 224 0.18 15.93 -5.66
C HIS A 224 -0.68 15.02 -6.54
N THR A 225 -0.28 14.78 -7.80
CA THR A 225 -1.00 13.93 -8.75
C THR A 225 -0.10 12.85 -9.33
N TYR A 226 -0.66 11.69 -9.60
CA TYR A 226 0.08 10.60 -10.25
C TYR A 226 0.50 11.00 -11.68
N LYS A 227 -0.32 11.77 -12.39
CA LYS A 227 0.01 12.29 -13.72
C LYS A 227 1.32 13.08 -13.72
N LYS A 228 1.52 14.00 -12.76
CA LYS A 228 2.79 14.75 -12.61
C LYS A 228 3.92 13.81 -12.21
N LEU A 229 3.68 12.91 -11.26
CA LEU A 229 4.68 11.96 -10.79
C LEU A 229 5.22 11.06 -11.92
N LYS A 230 4.37 10.65 -12.88
CA LYS A 230 4.75 9.85 -14.05
C LYS A 230 5.59 10.63 -15.05
N ASN A 231 5.34 11.92 -15.21
CA ASN A 231 6.02 12.77 -16.21
C ASN A 231 7.44 13.19 -15.77
N GLU A 232 7.77 13.06 -14.49
CA GLU A 232 9.09 13.41 -13.95
C GLU A 232 10.04 12.19 -13.81
N GLN A 233 9.65 11.05 -14.36
CA GLN A 233 10.41 9.78 -14.40
C GLN A 233 10.85 9.42 -15.82
#